data_20d407631cfae7cd04a4c14a54c186d1
#
_entry.id   20d407631cfae7cd04a4c14a54c186d1
#
_cell.length_a   1.000
_cell.length_b   1.000
_cell.length_c   1.000
_cell.angle_alpha   90.00
_cell.angle_beta   90.00
_cell.angle_gamma   90.00
#
_symmetry.space_group_name_H-M   'P 1'
#
loop_
_entity.id
_entity.type
_entity.pdbx_description
1 polymer ?
#
loop_
_entity_poly.entity_id
_entity_poly.type
_entity_poly.pdbx_seq_one_letter_code
_entity_poly.pdbx_strand_id
1 'polypeptide(L)'
;KCGAPLHYDFYHYSQLGVYQCTSCDFRRPDIRYNASDIEVGDRLAFTVEGRRITANYRGFYNVYNILAAYTAARAAGVELPHFNDMLAAFNPENGRMERFRVKETEITLNLAKNPAGFNQNISAVMQDDTLKDIIIVINDNAQDGIDVSWLWDVDFDRFKEANVNSITVSGIRCQDMRLRLKYGGHSLPAGGGCGESDLRAGG
;
A
#
# COMPACT_ATOMS: atom_id res chain seq x y z
N LYS A 1 -4.51 18.21 -21.79
CA LYS A 1 -4.60 18.77 -23.14
C LYS A 1 -5.43 20.06 -23.19
N CYS A 2 -6.74 20.01 -22.89
CA CYS A 2 -7.64 21.17 -23.00
C CYS A 2 -7.93 21.86 -21.66
N GLY A 3 -7.45 21.33 -20.54
CA GLY A 3 -7.69 21.86 -19.18
C GLY A 3 -9.06 21.53 -18.60
N ALA A 4 -9.94 20.87 -19.34
CA ALA A 4 -11.25 20.47 -18.83
C ALA A 4 -11.11 19.29 -17.84
N PRO A 5 -12.05 19.15 -16.87
CA PRO A 5 -12.03 18.05 -15.93
C PRO A 5 -12.23 16.70 -16.59
N LEU A 6 -11.69 15.67 -15.98
CA LEU A 6 -11.93 14.28 -16.37
C LEU A 6 -13.16 13.74 -15.64
N HIS A 7 -14.01 13.03 -16.38
CA HIS A 7 -15.05 12.20 -15.84
C HIS A 7 -14.51 10.77 -15.69
N TYR A 8 -14.77 10.12 -14.55
CA TYR A 8 -14.41 8.73 -14.28
C TYR A 8 -15.67 7.87 -14.23
N ASP A 9 -15.75 6.93 -15.13
CA ASP A 9 -16.82 5.92 -15.10
C ASP A 9 -16.56 4.91 -13.98
N PHE A 10 -15.28 4.63 -13.70
CA PHE A 10 -14.87 3.69 -12.67
C PHE A 10 -13.44 3.97 -12.17
N TYR A 11 -13.24 3.90 -10.86
CA TYR A 11 -11.92 3.94 -10.22
C TYR A 11 -11.47 2.53 -9.86
N HIS A 12 -10.30 2.14 -10.32
CA HIS A 12 -9.69 0.86 -9.96
C HIS A 12 -8.84 0.97 -8.69
N TYR A 13 -8.00 2.00 -8.65
CA TYR A 13 -7.00 2.18 -7.62
C TYR A 13 -6.51 3.62 -7.60
N SER A 14 -6.72 4.35 -6.50
CA SER A 14 -6.38 5.77 -6.41
C SER A 14 -6.94 6.53 -7.64
N GLN A 15 -6.09 7.27 -8.36
CA GLN A 15 -6.45 7.97 -9.59
C GLN A 15 -6.47 7.11 -10.87
N LEU A 16 -6.20 5.81 -10.75
CA LEU A 16 -6.26 4.90 -11.89
C LEU A 16 -7.70 4.43 -12.11
N GLY A 17 -8.18 4.53 -13.34
CA GLY A 17 -9.55 4.14 -13.64
C GLY A 17 -9.91 4.26 -15.12
N VAL A 18 -11.18 4.17 -15.40
CA VAL A 18 -11.75 4.43 -16.72
C VAL A 18 -12.17 5.88 -16.77
N TYR A 19 -11.46 6.68 -17.54
CA TYR A 19 -11.67 8.13 -17.59
C TYR A 19 -11.82 8.63 -19.03
N GLN A 20 -12.53 9.73 -19.16
CA GLN A 20 -12.67 10.50 -20.38
C GLN A 20 -12.77 11.99 -20.10
N CYS A 21 -12.29 12.81 -21.01
CA CYS A 21 -12.44 14.25 -20.94
C CYS A 21 -13.89 14.65 -21.23
N THR A 22 -14.41 15.64 -20.50
CA THR A 22 -15.76 16.17 -20.73
C THR A 22 -15.89 17.07 -21.95
N SER A 23 -14.74 17.50 -22.54
CA SER A 23 -14.72 18.54 -23.59
C SER A 23 -13.89 18.20 -24.84
N CYS A 24 -13.12 17.10 -24.82
CA CYS A 24 -12.33 16.67 -25.96
C CYS A 24 -12.21 15.14 -26.03
N ASP A 25 -11.51 14.65 -27.03
CA ASP A 25 -11.31 13.22 -27.31
C ASP A 25 -10.32 12.51 -26.37
N PHE A 26 -9.75 13.22 -25.40
CA PHE A 26 -8.82 12.62 -24.45
C PHE A 26 -9.55 11.62 -23.55
N ARG A 27 -9.16 10.37 -23.62
CA ARG A 27 -9.72 9.28 -22.84
C ARG A 27 -8.64 8.27 -22.51
N ARG A 28 -8.95 7.35 -21.60
CA ARG A 28 -8.10 6.20 -21.30
C ARG A 28 -7.79 5.45 -22.61
N PRO A 29 -6.51 5.16 -22.88
CA PRO A 29 -6.13 4.33 -24.04
C PRO A 29 -6.76 2.93 -23.95
N ASP A 30 -6.96 2.31 -25.11
CA ASP A 30 -7.38 0.92 -25.16
C ASP A 30 -6.34 0.02 -24.49
N ILE A 31 -6.81 -0.88 -23.64
CA ILE A 31 -5.95 -1.79 -22.88
C ILE A 31 -5.74 -3.09 -23.65
N ARG A 32 -4.50 -3.49 -23.79
CA ARG A 32 -4.15 -4.78 -24.41
C ARG A 32 -4.17 -5.92 -23.40
N TYR A 33 -3.69 -5.66 -22.18
CA TYR A 33 -3.65 -6.64 -21.10
C TYR A 33 -4.53 -6.16 -19.95
N ASN A 34 -5.51 -6.98 -19.59
CA ASN A 34 -6.47 -6.67 -18.54
C ASN A 34 -6.46 -7.78 -17.48
N ALA A 35 -6.46 -7.39 -16.21
CA ALA A 35 -6.75 -8.32 -15.13
C ALA A 35 -8.26 -8.36 -14.86
N SER A 36 -8.86 -9.54 -14.90
CA SER A 36 -10.25 -9.79 -14.54
C SER A 36 -10.34 -10.84 -13.43
N ASP A 37 -11.53 -11.05 -12.90
CA ASP A 37 -11.81 -12.05 -11.86
C ASP A 37 -10.83 -11.96 -10.69
N ILE A 38 -10.68 -10.74 -10.18
CA ILE A 38 -9.67 -10.42 -9.17
C ILE A 38 -10.17 -10.84 -7.80
N GLU A 39 -9.37 -11.65 -7.12
CA GLU A 39 -9.56 -12.06 -5.74
C GLU A 39 -8.37 -11.56 -4.91
N VAL A 40 -8.67 -10.83 -3.83
CA VAL A 40 -7.68 -10.30 -2.90
C VAL A 40 -7.99 -10.79 -1.49
N GLY A 41 -7.11 -11.56 -0.93
CA GLY A 41 -7.22 -12.14 0.41
C GLY A 41 -5.85 -12.56 0.92
N ASP A 42 -5.77 -13.73 1.54
CA ASP A 42 -4.47 -14.34 1.93
C ASP A 42 -3.60 -14.65 0.73
N ARG A 43 -4.22 -14.88 -0.40
CA ARG A 43 -3.60 -15.03 -1.71
C ARG A 43 -4.24 -14.04 -2.67
N LEU A 44 -3.46 -13.66 -3.65
CA LEU A 44 -3.92 -12.88 -4.78
C LEU A 44 -4.17 -13.81 -5.96
N ALA A 45 -5.31 -13.64 -6.64
CA ALA A 45 -5.57 -14.34 -7.88
C ALA A 45 -6.31 -13.43 -8.86
N PHE A 46 -6.01 -13.55 -10.15
CA PHE A 46 -6.71 -12.84 -11.23
C PHE A 46 -6.49 -13.56 -12.56
N THR A 47 -7.27 -13.20 -13.56
CA THR A 47 -7.16 -13.76 -14.91
C THR A 47 -6.58 -12.72 -15.87
N VAL A 48 -5.60 -13.11 -16.68
CA VAL A 48 -5.06 -12.31 -17.80
C VAL A 48 -4.88 -13.19 -19.02
N GLU A 49 -5.34 -12.74 -20.19
CA GLU A 49 -5.31 -13.52 -21.45
C GLU A 49 -5.87 -14.96 -21.28
N GLY A 50 -6.92 -15.13 -20.46
CA GLY A 50 -7.50 -16.44 -20.16
C GLY A 50 -6.69 -17.32 -19.22
N ARG A 51 -5.53 -16.88 -18.76
CA ARG A 51 -4.69 -17.59 -17.79
C ARG A 51 -4.98 -17.13 -16.38
N ARG A 52 -5.22 -18.07 -15.47
CA ARG A 52 -5.33 -17.78 -14.04
C ARG A 52 -3.93 -17.57 -13.44
N ILE A 53 -3.69 -16.38 -12.91
CA ILE A 53 -2.48 -16.01 -12.19
C ILE A 53 -2.77 -16.11 -10.70
N THR A 54 -1.84 -16.70 -9.94
CA THR A 54 -1.91 -16.81 -8.49
C THR A 54 -0.60 -16.41 -7.86
N ALA A 55 -0.67 -15.68 -6.75
CA ALA A 55 0.52 -15.25 -6.02
C ALA A 55 0.26 -15.24 -4.51
N ASN A 56 1.28 -15.57 -3.73
CA ASN A 56 1.22 -15.52 -2.28
C ASN A 56 1.48 -14.09 -1.76
N TYR A 57 0.80 -13.12 -2.37
CA TYR A 57 0.90 -11.71 -2.01
C TYR A 57 -0.44 -11.20 -1.49
N ARG A 58 -0.39 -10.19 -0.65
CA ARG A 58 -1.55 -9.43 -0.20
C ARG A 58 -1.55 -8.04 -0.84
N GLY A 59 -2.70 -7.41 -0.82
CA GLY A 59 -2.88 -6.04 -1.29
C GLY A 59 -3.14 -5.93 -2.80
N PHE A 60 -4.19 -5.19 -3.11
CA PHE A 60 -4.68 -5.01 -4.48
C PHE A 60 -3.63 -4.40 -5.43
N TYR A 61 -2.73 -3.55 -4.92
CA TYR A 61 -1.66 -2.94 -5.71
C TYR A 61 -0.73 -3.98 -6.37
N ASN A 62 -0.60 -5.18 -5.78
CA ASN A 62 0.20 -6.25 -6.35
C ASN A 62 -0.42 -6.86 -7.61
N VAL A 63 -1.73 -6.71 -7.84
CA VAL A 63 -2.34 -7.03 -9.14
C VAL A 63 -1.67 -6.19 -10.24
N TYR A 64 -1.52 -4.89 -10.00
CA TYR A 64 -0.86 -3.99 -10.95
C TYR A 64 0.62 -4.31 -11.15
N ASN A 65 1.34 -4.61 -10.07
CA ASN A 65 2.76 -4.96 -10.14
C ASN A 65 2.96 -6.24 -10.97
N ILE A 66 2.18 -7.28 -10.71
CA ILE A 66 2.26 -8.56 -11.43
C ILE A 66 1.80 -8.40 -12.87
N LEU A 67 0.70 -7.68 -13.11
CA LEU A 67 0.21 -7.40 -14.45
C LEU A 67 1.23 -6.58 -15.26
N ALA A 68 1.92 -5.62 -14.64
CA ALA A 68 2.97 -4.84 -15.28
C ALA A 68 4.16 -5.73 -15.68
N ALA A 69 4.61 -6.61 -14.78
CA ALA A 69 5.68 -7.58 -15.07
C ALA A 69 5.26 -8.53 -16.20
N TYR A 70 4.05 -9.07 -16.14
CA TYR A 70 3.48 -9.92 -17.19
C TYR A 70 3.46 -9.18 -18.54
N THR A 71 2.92 -7.97 -18.55
CA THR A 71 2.79 -7.14 -19.77
C THR A 71 4.15 -6.81 -20.36
N ALA A 72 5.13 -6.43 -19.52
CA ALA A 72 6.48 -6.11 -19.98
C ALA A 72 7.16 -7.33 -20.63
N ALA A 73 7.06 -8.50 -20.02
CA ALA A 73 7.60 -9.73 -20.58
C ALA A 73 6.93 -10.10 -21.92
N ARG A 74 5.59 -10.04 -21.98
CA ARG A 74 4.84 -10.30 -23.21
C ARG A 74 5.16 -9.30 -24.32
N ALA A 75 5.30 -8.02 -23.98
CA ALA A 75 5.70 -6.98 -24.94
C ALA A 75 7.12 -7.18 -25.47
N ALA A 76 8.00 -7.76 -24.66
CA ALA A 76 9.36 -8.15 -25.07
C ALA A 76 9.41 -9.50 -25.84
N GLY A 77 8.26 -10.13 -26.11
CA GLY A 77 8.19 -11.40 -26.83
C GLY A 77 8.55 -12.62 -25.99
N VAL A 78 8.60 -12.48 -24.66
CA VAL A 78 8.90 -13.59 -23.74
C VAL A 78 7.64 -14.41 -23.48
N GLU A 79 7.73 -15.72 -23.70
CA GLU A 79 6.71 -16.66 -23.28
C GLU A 79 6.83 -16.96 -21.78
N LEU A 80 5.69 -17.10 -21.11
CA LEU A 80 5.61 -17.22 -19.65
C LEU A 80 4.91 -18.54 -19.21
N PRO A 81 5.40 -19.73 -19.64
CA PRO A 81 4.72 -20.99 -19.32
C PRO A 81 4.68 -21.26 -17.81
N HIS A 82 5.71 -20.87 -17.06
CA HIS A 82 5.88 -21.12 -15.62
C HIS A 82 5.72 -19.84 -14.77
N PHE A 83 4.91 -18.89 -15.21
CA PHE A 83 4.78 -17.60 -14.51
C PHE A 83 4.29 -17.74 -13.05
N ASN A 84 3.33 -18.64 -12.81
CA ASN A 84 2.85 -18.90 -11.45
C ASN A 84 3.92 -19.54 -10.57
N ASP A 85 4.77 -20.42 -11.13
CA ASP A 85 5.87 -21.06 -10.39
C ASP A 85 6.92 -20.01 -10.00
N MET A 86 7.21 -19.07 -10.91
CA MET A 86 8.09 -17.93 -10.63
C MET A 86 7.53 -17.04 -9.53
N LEU A 87 6.22 -16.74 -9.57
CA LEU A 87 5.55 -15.94 -8.53
C LEU A 87 5.53 -16.66 -7.18
N ALA A 88 5.36 -17.98 -7.18
CA ALA A 88 5.38 -18.79 -5.96
C ALA A 88 6.77 -18.87 -5.32
N ALA A 89 7.82 -18.87 -6.16
CA ALA A 89 9.20 -18.89 -5.70
C ALA A 89 9.72 -17.52 -5.27
N PHE A 90 9.07 -16.44 -5.73
CA PHE A 90 9.47 -15.08 -5.36
C PHE A 90 9.03 -14.75 -3.94
N ASN A 91 9.99 -14.42 -3.10
CA ASN A 91 9.72 -13.92 -1.75
C ASN A 91 9.91 -12.39 -1.76
N PRO A 92 8.86 -11.58 -1.48
CA PRO A 92 9.03 -10.15 -1.35
C PRO A 92 9.88 -9.86 -0.11
N GLU A 93 11.12 -9.51 -0.34
CA GLU A 93 12.04 -9.01 0.67
C GLU A 93 11.93 -7.48 0.80
N ASN A 94 12.58 -6.92 1.81
CA ASN A 94 12.72 -5.47 2.01
C ASN A 94 11.46 -4.73 2.46
N GLY A 95 10.77 -5.24 3.48
CA GLY A 95 9.72 -4.51 4.18
C GLY A 95 8.42 -4.35 3.38
N ARG A 96 8.07 -5.30 2.50
CA ARG A 96 6.80 -5.30 1.78
C ARG A 96 5.89 -6.40 2.29
N MET A 97 5.06 -6.07 3.29
CA MET A 97 4.20 -7.03 3.98
C MET A 97 4.99 -8.22 4.55
N GLU A 98 6.21 -7.93 4.97
CA GLU A 98 7.13 -8.91 5.54
C GLU A 98 6.65 -9.30 6.94
N ARG A 99 6.59 -10.59 7.23
CA ARG A 99 6.08 -11.10 8.50
C ARG A 99 7.20 -11.68 9.33
N PHE A 100 7.20 -11.28 10.58
CA PHE A 100 8.10 -11.80 11.61
C PHE A 100 7.30 -12.35 12.76
N ARG A 101 7.83 -13.35 13.42
CA ARG A 101 7.31 -13.81 14.70
C ARG A 101 8.37 -13.63 15.77
N VAL A 102 8.04 -12.83 16.76
CA VAL A 102 8.89 -12.60 17.93
C VAL A 102 8.15 -13.10 19.14
N LYS A 103 8.61 -14.23 19.70
CA LYS A 103 7.88 -14.97 20.74
C LYS A 103 6.45 -15.30 20.26
N GLU A 104 5.43 -14.81 20.97
CA GLU A 104 4.01 -15.02 20.64
C GLU A 104 3.42 -13.90 19.76
N THR A 105 4.20 -12.87 19.44
CA THR A 105 3.73 -11.71 18.68
C THR A 105 4.05 -11.86 17.20
N GLU A 106 3.05 -11.76 16.36
CA GLU A 106 3.21 -11.63 14.91
C GLU A 106 3.40 -10.15 14.55
N ILE A 107 4.44 -9.85 13.80
CA ILE A 107 4.77 -8.50 13.36
C ILE A 107 4.72 -8.46 11.84
N THR A 108 3.98 -7.52 11.28
CA THR A 108 3.98 -7.23 9.84
C THR A 108 4.70 -5.91 9.60
N LEU A 109 5.80 -5.97 8.85
CA LEU A 109 6.55 -4.78 8.41
C LEU A 109 6.14 -4.40 7.01
N ASN A 110 5.80 -3.14 6.82
CA ASN A 110 5.51 -2.63 5.48
C ASN A 110 6.09 -1.23 5.27
N LEU A 111 6.77 -1.04 4.15
CA LEU A 111 7.37 0.22 3.74
C LEU A 111 6.39 1.00 2.87
N ALA A 112 6.22 2.30 3.16
CA ALA A 112 5.50 3.23 2.31
C ALA A 112 6.30 4.54 2.18
N LYS A 113 6.33 5.10 0.97
CA LYS A 113 7.07 6.33 0.63
C LYS A 113 6.20 7.39 -0.04
N ASN A 114 4.90 7.19 -0.07
CA ASN A 114 3.94 8.12 -0.68
C ASN A 114 2.53 7.84 -0.14
N PRO A 115 1.58 8.76 -0.36
CA PRO A 115 0.21 8.61 0.14
C PRO A 115 -0.50 7.35 -0.36
N ALA A 116 -0.35 7.02 -1.64
CA ALA A 116 -1.02 5.86 -2.23
C ALA A 116 -0.56 4.55 -1.58
N GLY A 117 0.75 4.38 -1.39
CA GLY A 117 1.31 3.21 -0.70
C GLY A 117 0.88 3.15 0.76
N PHE A 118 0.87 4.29 1.46
CA PHE A 118 0.46 4.32 2.87
C PHE A 118 -1.03 4.01 3.03
N ASN A 119 -1.89 4.56 2.18
CA ASN A 119 -3.33 4.26 2.20
C ASN A 119 -3.63 2.79 1.92
N GLN A 120 -2.78 2.10 1.14
CA GLN A 120 -2.89 0.64 0.98
C GLN A 120 -2.52 -0.12 2.25
N ASN A 121 -1.49 0.35 2.97
CA ASN A 121 -1.14 -0.23 4.28
C ASN A 121 -2.30 -0.05 5.27
N ILE A 122 -2.92 1.12 5.31
CA ILE A 122 -4.12 1.37 6.10
C ILE A 122 -5.25 0.41 5.68
N SER A 123 -5.48 0.24 4.39
CA SER A 123 -6.50 -0.69 3.90
C SER A 123 -6.24 -2.14 4.31
N ALA A 124 -4.98 -2.58 4.34
CA ALA A 124 -4.61 -3.90 4.83
C ALA A 124 -4.84 -4.04 6.35
N VAL A 125 -4.54 -2.99 7.12
CA VAL A 125 -4.84 -2.93 8.56
C VAL A 125 -6.35 -3.00 8.82
N MET A 126 -7.15 -2.34 7.99
CA MET A 126 -8.62 -2.33 8.10
C MET A 126 -9.28 -3.68 7.77
N GLN A 127 -8.64 -4.48 6.91
CA GLN A 127 -9.13 -5.81 6.55
C GLN A 127 -8.85 -6.89 7.61
N ASP A 128 -8.00 -6.58 8.56
CA ASP A 128 -7.63 -7.49 9.64
C ASP A 128 -8.42 -7.11 10.89
N ASP A 129 -9.31 -7.99 11.34
CA ASP A 129 -10.20 -7.77 12.49
C ASP A 129 -9.52 -8.04 13.84
N THR A 130 -8.26 -8.50 13.86
CA THR A 130 -7.54 -8.72 15.12
C THR A 130 -7.19 -7.40 15.80
N LEU A 131 -7.11 -7.41 17.14
CA LEU A 131 -6.59 -6.26 17.89
C LEU A 131 -5.09 -6.11 17.61
N LYS A 132 -4.66 -4.91 17.26
CA LYS A 132 -3.29 -4.65 16.83
C LYS A 132 -2.71 -3.36 17.40
N ASP A 133 -1.40 -3.37 17.60
CA ASP A 133 -0.61 -2.17 17.86
C ASP A 133 0.08 -1.72 16.57
N ILE A 134 0.08 -0.42 16.32
CA ILE A 134 0.65 0.17 15.12
C ILE A 134 1.87 0.99 15.50
N ILE A 135 3.00 0.75 14.83
CA ILE A 135 4.20 1.56 14.94
C ILE A 135 4.45 2.25 13.60
N ILE A 136 4.50 3.58 13.61
CA ILE A 136 4.75 4.40 12.42
C ILE A 136 6.10 5.08 12.60
N VAL A 137 7.04 4.78 11.70
CA VAL A 137 8.39 5.35 11.69
C VAL A 137 8.55 6.23 10.45
N ILE A 138 8.81 7.51 10.65
CA ILE A 138 8.99 8.48 9.56
C ILE A 138 10.36 9.12 9.67
N ASN A 139 11.12 8.99 8.58
CA ASN A 139 12.43 9.63 8.41
C ASN A 139 12.44 10.49 7.15
N ASP A 140 13.41 11.40 7.07
CA ASP A 140 13.66 12.30 5.94
C ASP A 140 15.11 12.26 5.46
N ASN A 141 15.78 11.10 5.63
CA ASN A 141 17.09 10.89 5.03
C ASN A 141 17.00 10.92 3.50
N ALA A 142 18.12 11.13 2.84
CA ALA A 142 18.16 11.22 1.37
C ALA A 142 17.53 10.01 0.65
N GLN A 143 17.55 8.83 1.25
CA GLN A 143 16.93 7.60 0.72
C GLN A 143 15.44 7.53 0.98
N ASP A 144 14.95 8.21 2.01
CA ASP A 144 13.52 8.21 2.41
C ASP A 144 12.71 9.26 1.67
N GLY A 145 13.39 10.30 1.15
CA GLY A 145 12.79 11.49 0.59
C GLY A 145 12.70 12.61 1.63
N ILE A 146 13.21 13.78 1.28
CA ILE A 146 13.32 14.95 2.19
C ILE A 146 11.95 15.57 2.47
N ASP A 147 11.06 15.54 1.48
CA ASP A 147 9.70 16.08 1.62
C ASP A 147 8.78 15.08 2.30
N VAL A 148 8.27 15.44 3.46
CA VAL A 148 7.30 14.67 4.24
C VAL A 148 5.90 15.29 4.21
N SER A 149 5.66 16.32 3.39
CA SER A 149 4.34 16.98 3.28
C SER A 149 3.25 16.02 2.82
N TRP A 150 3.59 14.97 2.09
CA TRP A 150 2.69 13.92 1.67
C TRP A 150 1.95 13.21 2.82
N LEU A 151 2.43 13.31 4.06
CA LEU A 151 1.72 12.78 5.23
C LEU A 151 0.31 13.37 5.38
N TRP A 152 0.08 14.60 4.88
CA TRP A 152 -1.21 15.27 4.95
C TRP A 152 -2.23 14.72 3.95
N ASP A 153 -1.76 13.99 2.91
CA ASP A 153 -2.59 13.35 1.89
C ASP A 153 -2.95 11.89 2.23
N VAL A 154 -2.54 11.41 3.43
CA VAL A 154 -2.82 10.04 3.90
C VAL A 154 -4.04 10.01 4.79
N ASP A 155 -4.89 9.01 4.63
CA ASP A 155 -6.17 8.84 5.33
C ASP A 155 -5.99 8.19 6.73
N PHE A 156 -5.15 8.76 7.58
CA PHE A 156 -4.92 8.24 8.93
C PHE A 156 -6.19 8.20 9.81
N ASP A 157 -7.18 9.02 9.50
CA ASP A 157 -8.46 9.06 10.21
C ASP A 157 -9.16 7.69 10.23
N ARG A 158 -8.91 6.85 9.23
CA ARG A 158 -9.46 5.50 9.11
C ARG A 158 -9.01 4.55 10.22
N PHE A 159 -7.90 4.83 10.90
CA PHE A 159 -7.49 4.02 12.06
C PHE A 159 -8.49 4.05 13.22
N LYS A 160 -9.37 5.04 13.29
CA LYS A 160 -10.46 5.08 14.28
C LYS A 160 -11.51 3.98 14.08
N GLU A 161 -11.65 3.50 12.86
CA GLU A 161 -12.61 2.48 12.47
C GLU A 161 -12.00 1.08 12.55
N ALA A 162 -10.66 0.98 12.67
CA ALA A 162 -9.93 -0.27 12.77
C ALA A 162 -9.86 -0.74 14.24
N ASN A 163 -9.68 -2.06 14.42
CA ASN A 163 -9.43 -2.63 15.76
C ASN A 163 -7.97 -2.38 16.19
N VAL A 164 -7.68 -1.13 16.56
CA VAL A 164 -6.36 -0.64 16.95
C VAL A 164 -6.31 -0.37 18.45
N ASN A 165 -5.39 -1.05 19.14
CA ASN A 165 -5.16 -0.87 20.56
C ASN A 165 -4.31 0.38 20.85
N SER A 166 -3.20 0.54 20.11
CA SER A 166 -2.32 1.69 20.27
C SER A 166 -1.66 2.10 18.94
N ILE A 167 -1.25 3.39 18.88
CA ILE A 167 -0.43 3.92 17.78
C ILE A 167 0.81 4.55 18.40
N THR A 168 1.98 4.02 18.07
CA THR A 168 3.28 4.57 18.46
C THR A 168 3.93 5.22 17.25
N VAL A 169 4.54 6.39 17.44
CA VAL A 169 5.26 7.11 16.39
C VAL A 169 6.73 7.25 16.75
N SER A 170 7.60 7.08 15.76
CA SER A 170 9.05 7.16 15.92
C SER A 170 9.74 7.71 14.66
N GLY A 171 11.06 7.81 14.69
CA GLY A 171 11.89 8.32 13.61
C GLY A 171 12.15 9.82 13.72
N ILE A 172 12.96 10.33 12.81
CA ILE A 172 13.41 11.73 12.79
C ILE A 172 12.23 12.71 12.71
N ARG A 173 11.18 12.34 11.95
CA ARG A 173 9.98 13.17 11.70
C ARG A 173 8.78 12.75 12.56
N CYS A 174 9.04 12.16 13.72
CA CYS A 174 7.98 11.72 14.62
C CYS A 174 7.06 12.85 15.09
N GLN A 175 7.56 14.08 15.24
CA GLN A 175 6.74 15.22 15.65
C GLN A 175 5.74 15.64 14.56
N ASP A 176 6.16 15.60 13.29
CA ASP A 176 5.27 15.85 12.16
C ASP A 176 4.16 14.78 12.11
N MET A 177 4.53 13.52 12.32
CA MET A 177 3.57 12.42 12.37
C MET A 177 2.60 12.55 13.55
N ARG A 178 3.09 12.93 14.74
CA ARG A 178 2.24 13.21 15.91
C ARG A 178 1.23 14.33 15.63
N LEU A 179 1.72 15.40 15.00
CA LEU A 179 0.86 16.51 14.61
C LEU A 179 -0.22 16.05 13.63
N ARG A 180 0.16 15.29 12.61
CA ARG A 180 -0.78 14.74 11.62
C ARG A 180 -1.85 13.86 12.26
N LEU A 181 -1.47 12.95 13.15
CA LEU A 181 -2.41 12.08 13.87
C LEU A 181 -3.34 12.87 14.78
N LYS A 182 -2.84 13.92 15.46
CA LYS A 182 -3.67 14.80 16.27
C LYS A 182 -4.76 15.46 15.44
N TYR A 183 -4.43 15.97 14.26
CA TYR A 183 -5.43 16.55 13.34
C TYR A 183 -6.36 15.48 12.75
N GLY A 184 -5.91 14.24 12.66
CA GLY A 184 -6.74 13.07 12.39
C GLY A 184 -7.63 12.65 13.57
N GLY A 185 -7.58 13.39 14.71
CA GLY A 185 -8.40 13.16 15.90
C GLY A 185 -7.98 11.92 16.71
N HIS A 186 -6.72 11.51 16.61
CA HIS A 186 -6.15 10.46 17.45
C HIS A 186 -5.55 11.06 18.73
N SER A 187 -5.91 10.48 19.88
CA SER A 187 -5.29 10.84 21.17
C SER A 187 -3.98 10.07 21.32
N LEU A 188 -2.87 10.78 21.19
CA LEU A 188 -1.55 10.22 21.50
C LEU A 188 -1.18 10.57 22.93
N PRO A 189 -0.50 9.69 23.69
CA PRO A 189 -0.05 9.98 25.04
C PRO A 189 0.79 11.26 25.06
N ALA A 190 0.48 12.17 26.00
CA ALA A 190 1.31 13.34 26.25
C ALA A 190 2.63 12.84 26.88
N GLY A 191 3.78 13.03 26.19
CA GLY A 191 5.09 12.78 26.74
C GLY A 191 5.85 11.55 26.19
N GLY A 192 5.32 10.82 25.23
CA GLY A 192 6.12 9.85 24.49
C GLY A 192 7.23 10.57 23.72
N GLY A 193 8.49 10.43 24.13
CA GLY A 193 9.63 11.04 23.44
C GLY A 193 9.78 10.43 22.06
N CYS A 194 10.06 11.26 21.06
CA CYS A 194 10.54 10.80 19.77
C CYS A 194 12.00 10.37 19.93
N GLY A 195 12.26 9.13 20.30
CA GLY A 195 13.61 8.65 20.51
C GLY A 195 13.67 7.12 20.63
N GLU A 196 14.87 6.58 20.55
CA GLU A 196 15.18 5.14 20.68
C GLU A 196 14.66 4.50 21.99
N SER A 197 14.24 5.31 22.97
CA SER A 197 13.75 4.83 24.27
C SER A 197 12.33 4.23 24.23
N ASP A 198 11.52 4.57 23.24
CA ASP A 198 10.12 4.07 23.16
C ASP A 198 10.03 2.62 22.65
N LEU A 199 11.11 2.07 22.14
CA LEU A 199 11.19 0.65 21.76
C LEU A 199 11.44 -0.29 22.97
N ARG A 200 11.53 0.22 24.21
CA ARG A 200 11.84 -0.58 25.40
C ARG A 200 10.66 -0.86 26.33
N ALA A 201 9.45 -0.48 25.99
CA ALA A 201 8.29 -0.77 26.81
C ALA A 201 7.72 -2.15 26.46
N GLY A 202 8.26 -3.19 27.06
CA GLY A 202 7.76 -4.56 26.95
C GLY A 202 8.73 -5.56 27.53
N GLY A 203 8.95 -5.49 28.86
CA GLY A 203 9.55 -6.58 29.64
C GLY A 203 8.48 -7.56 30.06
#